data_fdf14d4d09ac720eb0f9ca5d57dfe50a
#
_entry.id   fdf14d4d09ac720eb0f9ca5d57dfe50a
#
_cell.length_a   1.000
_cell.length_b   1.000
_cell.length_c   1.000
_cell.angle_alpha   90.00
_cell.angle_beta   90.00
_cell.angle_gamma   90.00
#
_symmetry.space_group_name_H-M   'P 1'
#
loop_
_entity.id
_entity.type
_entity.pdbx_description
1 polymer ?
#
loop_
_entity_poly.entity_id
_entity_poly.type
_entity_poly.pdbx_seq_one_letter_code
_entity_poly.pdbx_strand_id
1 'polypeptide(L)'
;MIVKRLNKHYLDLLNKYDSNPNVFIYLIEDSCHHILKVHFGTNIFCLVVDEHSFRYKYTYNYFSKPEKYNTITGLSLDNLATKMKNEIARRVRVGG
;
A
#
# COMPACT_ATOMS: atom_id res chain seq x y z
N MET A 1 5.15 -16.70 4.99
CA MET A 1 5.43 -15.58 5.90
C MET A 1 4.85 -14.29 5.37
N ILE A 2 4.39 -13.46 6.27
CA ILE A 2 3.76 -12.17 5.94
C ILE A 2 4.67 -11.25 5.14
N VAL A 3 5.95 -11.18 5.51
CA VAL A 3 6.94 -10.34 4.83
C VAL A 3 7.07 -10.73 3.35
N LYS A 4 7.09 -12.03 3.05
CA LYS A 4 7.16 -12.52 1.66
C LYS A 4 5.92 -12.11 0.87
N ARG A 5 4.74 -12.14 1.49
CA ARG A 5 3.49 -11.75 0.83
C ARG A 5 3.47 -10.25 0.56
N LEU A 6 3.94 -9.45 1.49
CA LEU A 6 4.06 -8.01 1.29
C LEU A 6 5.06 -7.68 0.18
N ASN A 7 6.21 -8.36 0.16
CA ASN A 7 7.21 -8.21 -0.88
C ASN A 7 6.66 -8.56 -2.26
N LYS A 8 5.84 -9.59 -2.35
CA LYS A 8 5.17 -9.95 -3.61
C LYS A 8 4.31 -8.81 -4.13
N HIS A 9 3.51 -8.19 -3.26
CA HIS A 9 2.67 -7.05 -3.65
C HIS A 9 3.52 -5.85 -4.06
N TYR A 10 4.62 -5.61 -3.37
CA TYR A 10 5.58 -4.57 -3.74
C TYR A 10 6.14 -4.81 -5.15
N LEU A 11 6.57 -6.02 -5.46
CA LEU A 11 7.10 -6.37 -6.78
C LEU A 11 6.04 -6.28 -7.87
N ASP A 12 4.82 -6.70 -7.57
CA ASP A 12 3.69 -6.57 -8.51
C ASP A 12 3.47 -5.11 -8.90
N LEU A 13 3.52 -4.20 -7.93
CA LEU A 13 3.35 -2.76 -8.18
C LEU A 13 4.53 -2.18 -8.95
N LEU A 14 5.75 -2.57 -8.60
CA LEU A 14 6.94 -2.13 -9.34
C LEU A 14 6.85 -2.53 -10.82
N ASN A 15 6.45 -3.76 -11.09
CA ASN A 15 6.32 -4.25 -12.47
C ASN A 15 5.20 -3.54 -13.21
N LYS A 16 4.06 -3.32 -12.55
CA LYS A 16 2.90 -2.68 -13.19
C LYS A 16 3.17 -1.23 -13.55
N TYR A 17 3.88 -0.49 -12.71
CA TYR A 17 4.10 0.94 -12.89
C TYR A 17 5.53 1.29 -13.28
N ASP A 18 6.27 0.32 -13.82
CA ASP A 18 7.66 0.47 -14.22
C ASP A 18 7.89 1.64 -15.20
N SER A 19 6.97 1.84 -16.12
CA SER A 19 7.07 2.90 -17.13
C SER A 19 6.40 4.21 -16.71
N ASN A 20 5.86 4.30 -15.50
CA ASN A 20 5.19 5.51 -15.03
C ASN A 20 6.08 6.26 -14.02
N PRO A 21 6.76 7.36 -14.43
CA PRO A 21 7.69 8.07 -13.55
C PRO A 21 7.01 8.85 -12.44
N ASN A 22 5.69 8.97 -12.46
CA ASN A 22 4.93 9.71 -11.45
C ASN A 22 4.43 8.83 -10.32
N VAL A 23 4.61 7.52 -10.41
CA VAL A 23 4.25 6.58 -9.36
C VAL A 23 5.51 6.19 -8.59
N PHE A 24 5.54 6.50 -7.30
CA PHE A 24 6.66 6.20 -6.41
C PHE A 24 6.24 5.10 -5.45
N ILE A 25 7.01 4.03 -5.38
CA ILE A 25 6.68 2.83 -4.62
C ILE A 25 7.81 2.54 -3.64
N TYR A 26 7.48 2.42 -2.36
CA TYR A 26 8.44 2.21 -1.29
C TYR A 26 8.05 0.99 -0.46
N LEU A 27 9.05 0.24 -0.05
CA LEU A 27 8.91 -0.80 0.97
C LEU A 27 9.76 -0.39 2.16
N ILE A 28 9.11 -0.12 3.27
CA ILE A 28 9.74 0.37 4.49
C ILE A 28 9.61 -0.71 5.56
N GLU A 29 10.72 -1.08 6.18
CA GLU A 29 10.73 -2.10 7.22
C GLU A 29 11.50 -1.61 8.44
N ASP A 30 10.94 -1.84 9.61
CA ASP A 30 11.64 -1.71 10.87
C ASP A 30 11.36 -2.94 11.75
N SER A 31 11.67 -2.87 13.05
CA SER A 31 11.57 -4.04 13.92
C SER A 31 10.15 -4.58 14.11
N CYS A 32 9.13 -3.73 13.96
CA CYS A 32 7.74 -4.07 14.25
C CYS A 32 6.78 -3.75 13.10
N HIS A 33 7.22 -2.99 12.10
CA HIS A 33 6.36 -2.49 11.03
C HIS A 33 6.92 -2.81 9.68
N HIS A 34 6.03 -3.24 8.78
CA HIS A 34 6.35 -3.40 7.36
C HIS A 34 5.32 -2.57 6.60
N ILE A 35 5.80 -1.63 5.79
CA ILE A 35 4.92 -0.68 5.11
C ILE A 35 5.19 -0.72 3.61
N LEU A 36 4.14 -0.99 2.86
CA LEU A 36 4.13 -0.81 1.41
C LEU A 36 3.45 0.52 1.12
N LYS A 37 4.21 1.48 0.59
CA LYS A 37 3.76 2.85 0.42
C LYS A 37 3.85 3.25 -1.05
N VAL A 38 2.79 3.88 -1.55
CA VAL A 38 2.73 4.37 -2.93
C VAL A 38 2.33 5.85 -2.90
N HIS A 39 3.10 6.66 -3.61
CA HIS A 39 2.79 8.06 -3.85
C HIS A 39 2.45 8.28 -5.31
N PHE A 40 1.34 8.97 -5.57
CA PHE A 40 0.97 9.40 -6.91
C PHE A 40 0.30 10.78 -6.82
N GLY A 41 1.01 11.82 -7.23
CA GLY A 41 0.53 13.18 -7.08
C GLY A 41 0.30 13.52 -5.60
N THR A 42 -0.92 13.93 -5.26
CA THR A 42 -1.30 14.22 -3.87
C THR A 42 -1.87 13.00 -3.15
N ASN A 43 -1.86 11.83 -3.81
CA ASN A 43 -2.42 10.61 -3.24
C ASN A 43 -1.32 9.79 -2.59
N ILE A 44 -1.58 9.31 -1.40
CA ILE A 44 -0.68 8.44 -0.64
C ILE A 44 -1.46 7.21 -0.23
N PHE A 45 -0.93 6.03 -0.56
CA PHE A 45 -1.52 4.75 -0.22
C PHE A 45 -0.51 3.99 0.65
N CYS A 46 -0.95 3.50 1.80
CA CYS A 46 -0.09 2.75 2.71
C CYS A 46 -0.77 1.46 3.13
N LEU A 47 -0.08 0.35 2.94
CA LEU A 47 -0.48 -0.93 3.50
C LEU A 47 0.51 -1.25 4.62
N VAL A 48 0.03 -1.24 5.85
CA VAL A 48 0.86 -1.39 7.05
C VAL A 48 0.61 -2.76 7.66
N VAL A 49 1.69 -3.47 7.91
CA VAL A 49 1.67 -4.73 8.67
C VAL A 49 2.39 -4.48 9.98
N ASP A 50 1.64 -4.52 11.07
CA ASP A 50 2.16 -4.43 12.43
C ASP A 50 2.33 -5.84 12.98
N GLU A 51 3.52 -6.17 13.44
CA GLU A 51 3.81 -7.42 14.12
C GLU A 51 3.96 -7.17 15.61
N HIS A 52 3.17 -7.86 16.41
CA HIS A 52 3.23 -7.74 17.86
C HIS A 52 2.89 -9.08 18.52
N SER A 53 3.85 -9.65 19.26
CA SER A 53 3.67 -10.92 19.98
C SER A 53 3.13 -12.04 19.10
N PHE A 54 3.73 -12.28 17.95
CA PHE A 54 3.33 -13.28 16.96
C PHE A 54 1.96 -13.05 16.33
N ARG A 55 1.38 -11.88 16.57
CA ARG A 55 0.13 -11.45 15.93
C ARG A 55 0.42 -10.39 14.90
N TYR A 56 -0.40 -10.36 13.86
CA TYR A 56 -0.28 -9.40 12.78
C TYR A 56 -1.55 -8.58 12.68
N LYS A 57 -1.39 -7.27 12.61
CA LYS A 57 -2.48 -6.36 12.32
C LYS A 57 -2.22 -5.71 10.97
N TYR A 58 -3.21 -5.73 10.11
CA TYR A 58 -3.13 -5.15 8.79
C TYR A 58 -3.98 -3.90 8.73
N THR A 59 -3.41 -2.83 8.19
CA THR A 59 -4.11 -1.56 8.05
C THR A 59 -3.83 -0.99 6.67
N TYR A 60 -4.87 -0.58 5.98
CA TYR A 60 -4.74 0.15 4.74
C TYR A 60 -5.17 1.59 4.96
N ASN A 61 -4.28 2.52 4.66
CA ASN A 61 -4.53 3.96 4.76
C ASN A 61 -4.47 4.59 3.39
N TYR A 62 -5.48 5.39 3.08
CA TYR A 62 -5.48 6.21 1.88
C TYR A 62 -5.62 7.67 2.28
N PHE A 63 -4.76 8.51 1.74
CA PHE A 63 -4.75 9.94 2.01
C PHE A 63 -4.65 10.71 0.70
N SER A 64 -5.45 11.74 0.54
CA SER A 64 -5.31 12.66 -0.59
C SER A 64 -5.65 14.09 -0.17
N LYS A 65 -5.12 15.06 -0.92
CA LYS A 65 -5.48 16.48 -0.76
C LYS A 65 -6.61 16.84 -1.72
N PRO A 66 -7.55 17.71 -1.33
CA PRO A 66 -7.78 18.19 0.03
C PRO A 66 -8.30 17.06 0.94
N GLU A 67 -7.78 17.00 2.08
CA GLU A 67 -7.95 16.09 3.22
C GLU A 67 -9.02 15.01 3.12
N LYS A 68 -8.76 13.97 2.33
CA LYS A 68 -9.51 12.72 2.41
C LYS A 68 -8.60 11.70 3.06
N TYR A 69 -9.05 11.18 4.19
CA TYR A 69 -8.34 10.12 4.90
C TYR A 69 -9.28 8.95 5.09
N ASN A 70 -8.82 7.79 4.72
CA ASN A 70 -9.60 6.56 4.87
C ASN A 70 -8.71 5.47 5.43
N THR A 71 -9.17 4.81 6.49
CA THR A 71 -8.47 3.71 7.14
C THR A 71 -9.35 2.49 7.19
N ILE A 72 -8.84 1.35 6.74
CA ILE A 72 -9.54 0.07 6.79
C ILE A 72 -8.67 -0.94 7.51
N THR A 73 -9.24 -1.62 8.49
CA THR A 73 -8.58 -2.67 9.27
C THR A 73 -9.44 -3.94 9.28
N GLY A 74 -8.89 -5.01 9.83
CA GLY A 74 -9.66 -6.24 10.07
C GLY A 74 -9.83 -7.17 8.87
N LEU A 75 -9.29 -6.81 7.71
CA LEU A 75 -9.29 -7.67 6.53
C LEU A 75 -7.96 -8.42 6.42
N SER A 76 -7.92 -9.44 5.56
CA SER A 76 -6.67 -10.12 5.28
C SER A 76 -5.70 -9.20 4.52
N LEU A 77 -4.40 -9.51 4.60
CA LEU A 77 -3.38 -8.75 3.90
C LEU A 77 -3.67 -8.69 2.39
N ASP A 78 -4.01 -9.83 1.79
CA ASP A 78 -4.25 -9.89 0.34
C ASP A 78 -5.49 -9.10 -0.07
N ASN A 79 -6.55 -9.11 0.75
CA ASN A 79 -7.74 -8.31 0.48
C ASN A 79 -7.46 -6.82 0.56
N LEU A 80 -6.69 -6.38 1.55
CA LEU A 80 -6.28 -4.98 1.66
C LEU A 80 -5.36 -4.58 0.51
N ALA A 81 -4.43 -5.45 0.12
CA ALA A 81 -3.56 -5.20 -1.02
C ALA A 81 -4.35 -5.06 -2.32
N THR A 82 -5.36 -5.91 -2.52
CA THR A 82 -6.23 -5.81 -3.70
C THR A 82 -6.99 -4.49 -3.71
N LYS A 83 -7.53 -4.08 -2.57
CA LYS A 83 -8.22 -2.80 -2.46
C LYS A 83 -7.29 -1.63 -2.77
N MET A 84 -6.08 -1.64 -2.22
CA MET A 84 -5.09 -0.62 -2.50
C MET A 84 -4.73 -0.57 -3.98
N LYS A 85 -4.44 -1.72 -4.58
CA LYS A 85 -4.09 -1.81 -6.01
C LYS A 85 -5.20 -1.27 -6.90
N ASN A 86 -6.45 -1.57 -6.58
CA ASN A 86 -7.60 -1.09 -7.35
C ASN A 86 -7.74 0.43 -7.24
N GLU A 87 -7.53 0.99 -6.06
CA GLU A 87 -7.59 2.44 -5.86
C GLU A 87 -6.45 3.16 -6.57
N ILE A 88 -5.23 2.60 -6.51
CA ILE A 88 -4.09 3.15 -7.25
C ILE A 88 -4.39 3.16 -8.75
N ALA A 89 -4.86 2.03 -9.28
CA ALA A 89 -5.17 1.91 -10.71
C ALA A 89 -6.21 2.95 -11.15
N ARG A 90 -7.23 3.16 -10.33
CA ARG A 90 -8.26 4.16 -10.62
C ARG A 90 -7.68 5.57 -10.64
N ARG A 91 -6.84 5.93 -9.69
CA ARG A 91 -6.23 7.27 -9.63
C ARG A 91 -5.26 7.51 -10.77
N VAL A 92 -4.43 6.53 -11.07
CA VAL A 92 -3.49 6.62 -12.19
C VAL A 92 -4.24 6.80 -13.51
N ARG A 93 -5.35 6.07 -13.69
CA ARG A 93 -6.17 6.15 -14.90
C ARG A 93 -6.79 7.54 -15.09
N VAL A 94 -7.23 8.20 -14.03
CA VAL A 94 -7.83 9.53 -14.11
C VAL A 94 -6.80 10.66 -14.04
N GLY A 95 -5.52 10.32 -13.93
CA GLY A 95 -4.46 11.31 -13.97
C GLY A 95 -4.17 12.01 -12.65
N GLY A 96 -4.56 11.40 -11.56
CA GLY A 96 -4.29 11.94 -10.24
C GLY A 96 -5.34 12.84 -9.73
#